data_ef859c7b94f07cb4ee845ce801d378c7
#
_entry.id   ef859c7b94f07cb4ee845ce801d378c7
#
_cell.length_a   1.000
_cell.length_b   1.000
_cell.length_c   1.000
_cell.angle_alpha   90.00
_cell.angle_beta   90.00
_cell.angle_gamma   90.00
#
_symmetry.space_group_name_H-M   'P 1'
#
loop_
_entity.id
_entity.type
_entity.pdbx_description
1 polymer ?
#
loop_
_entity_poly.entity_id
_entity_poly.type
_entity_poly.pdbx_seq_one_letter_code
_entity_poly.pdbx_strand_id
1 'polypeptide(L)'
;MYKRQKYYRLGDELFPDMLNDLRSAEEYIFVEYFIIANGVMWNAMVDIMSEKARQGVDVRVMYDDLGSISTFNANDVRQLTERGIKCVTFNPFVVLSGNLNYRDHRKMLIVDGRVAYSGGINIADEYINQKERFGHWKDIGFRVTGTPAAGYARMFAGFWNAFSKQPVPDGYTFIDPSIPEKTDGYVLSYCDSPFNADSTSTKLFIDLLSQATEYAWFCTPYL
;
A
#
# COMPACT_ATOMS: atom_id res chain seq x y z
N MET A 1 11.97 -5.34 -23.75
CA MET A 1 10.96 -6.12 -23.01
C MET A 1 10.56 -5.29 -21.81
N TYR A 2 9.41 -4.62 -21.85
CA TYR A 2 8.93 -3.84 -20.72
C TYR A 2 8.36 -4.77 -19.68
N LYS A 3 9.11 -5.01 -18.59
CA LYS A 3 8.59 -5.74 -17.44
C LYS A 3 7.64 -4.83 -16.67
N ARG A 4 6.34 -5.12 -16.68
CA ARG A 4 5.34 -4.41 -15.86
C ARG A 4 5.50 -4.66 -14.37
N GLN A 5 6.42 -5.52 -13.95
CA GLN A 5 6.63 -5.91 -12.58
C GLN A 5 8.13 -5.94 -12.25
N LYS A 6 8.50 -5.36 -11.12
CA LYS A 6 9.80 -5.48 -10.49
C LYS A 6 9.63 -6.08 -9.11
N TYR A 7 10.35 -7.15 -8.83
CA TYR A 7 10.39 -7.81 -7.53
C TYR A 7 11.61 -7.34 -6.75
N TYR A 8 11.43 -7.11 -5.45
CA TYR A 8 12.47 -6.73 -4.51
C TYR A 8 12.58 -7.79 -3.42
N ARG A 9 13.79 -8.19 -3.12
CA ARG A 9 14.09 -9.18 -2.08
C ARG A 9 14.11 -8.59 -0.69
N LEU A 10 14.33 -7.29 -0.60
CA LEU A 10 14.56 -6.53 0.63
C LEU A 10 13.91 -5.14 0.52
N GLY A 11 13.54 -4.59 1.68
CA GLY A 11 12.96 -3.25 1.73
C GLY A 11 13.94 -2.12 1.39
N ASP A 12 15.21 -2.29 1.69
CA ASP A 12 16.27 -1.34 1.32
C ASP A 12 16.52 -1.25 -0.18
N GLU A 13 16.24 -2.33 -0.94
CA GLU A 13 16.23 -2.29 -2.40
C GLU A 13 14.98 -1.59 -2.97
N LEU A 14 13.83 -1.71 -2.29
CA LEU A 14 12.55 -1.17 -2.71
C LEU A 14 12.43 0.33 -2.42
N PHE A 15 12.91 0.77 -1.26
CA PHE A 15 12.68 2.11 -0.75
C PHE A 15 13.19 3.25 -1.65
N PRO A 16 14.40 3.17 -2.26
CA PRO A 16 14.85 4.21 -3.20
C PRO A 16 13.92 4.39 -4.40
N ASP A 17 13.38 3.29 -4.96
CA ASP A 17 12.44 3.36 -6.06
C ASP A 17 11.10 3.97 -5.63
N MET A 18 10.60 3.65 -4.43
CA MET A 18 9.41 4.30 -3.86
C MET A 18 9.59 5.82 -3.78
N LEU A 19 10.73 6.30 -3.28
CA LEU A 19 11.01 7.73 -3.19
C LEU A 19 11.10 8.40 -4.58
N ASN A 20 11.65 7.71 -5.57
CA ASN A 20 11.73 8.22 -6.94
C ASN A 20 10.34 8.35 -7.57
N ASP A 21 9.50 7.32 -7.42
CA ASP A 21 8.14 7.36 -7.94
C ASP A 21 7.27 8.40 -7.21
N LEU A 22 7.42 8.57 -5.89
CA LEU A 22 6.75 9.64 -5.15
C LEU A 22 7.11 11.04 -5.71
N ARG A 23 8.38 11.27 -6.05
CA ARG A 23 8.81 12.54 -6.67
C ARG A 23 8.21 12.76 -8.06
N SER A 24 7.87 11.69 -8.78
CA SER A 24 7.29 11.76 -10.13
C SER A 24 5.79 12.01 -10.14
N ALA A 25 5.11 12.02 -8.99
CA ALA A 25 3.67 12.20 -8.89
C ALA A 25 3.21 13.54 -9.48
N GLU A 26 2.13 13.50 -10.27
CA GLU A 26 1.55 14.67 -10.95
C GLU A 26 0.09 14.91 -10.55
N GLU A 27 -0.68 13.85 -10.26
CA GLU A 27 -2.11 13.93 -9.97
C GLU A 27 -2.42 13.52 -8.52
N TYR A 28 -1.99 12.33 -8.11
CA TYR A 28 -2.28 11.84 -6.77
C TYR A 28 -1.26 10.83 -6.23
N ILE A 29 -1.17 10.77 -4.90
CA ILE A 29 -0.43 9.77 -4.13
C ILE A 29 -1.39 9.14 -3.13
N PHE A 30 -1.55 7.81 -3.18
CA PHE A 30 -2.32 7.05 -2.21
C PHE A 30 -1.42 6.08 -1.44
N VAL A 31 -1.53 6.12 -0.13
CA VAL A 31 -0.72 5.32 0.82
C VAL A 31 -1.68 4.58 1.74
N GLU A 32 -1.59 3.25 1.80
CA GLU A 32 -2.38 2.40 2.69
C GLU A 32 -1.48 1.35 3.33
N TYR A 33 -1.29 1.44 4.65
CA TYR A 33 -0.37 0.56 5.36
C TYR A 33 -0.92 0.11 6.71
N PHE A 34 -0.61 -1.14 7.07
CA PHE A 34 -0.93 -1.67 8.39
C PHE A 34 -0.10 -0.99 9.49
N ILE A 35 1.22 -0.89 9.30
CA ILE A 35 2.12 -0.20 10.23
C ILE A 35 2.73 1.02 9.54
N ILE A 36 2.59 2.17 10.20
CA ILE A 36 3.38 3.37 9.97
C ILE A 36 4.12 3.71 11.26
N ALA A 37 5.43 3.87 11.17
CA ALA A 37 6.28 4.28 12.28
C ALA A 37 7.13 5.49 11.91
N ASN A 38 7.20 6.47 12.80
CA ASN A 38 8.10 7.60 12.65
C ASN A 38 9.57 7.11 12.60
N GLY A 39 10.31 7.57 11.62
CA GLY A 39 11.68 7.17 11.38
C GLY A 39 12.21 7.68 10.05
N VAL A 40 13.36 7.18 9.63
CA VAL A 40 14.02 7.59 8.37
C VAL A 40 13.13 7.35 7.17
N MET A 41 12.52 6.15 7.10
CA MET A 41 11.65 5.78 5.97
C MET A 41 10.45 6.70 5.87
N TRP A 42 9.68 6.84 6.97
CA TRP A 42 8.47 7.65 6.96
C TRP A 42 8.74 9.13 6.73
N ASN A 43 9.74 9.69 7.41
CA ASN A 43 10.06 11.11 7.30
C ASN A 43 10.46 11.48 5.87
N ALA A 44 11.28 10.66 5.20
CA ALA A 44 11.65 10.91 3.81
C ALA A 44 10.43 10.87 2.86
N MET A 45 9.48 9.96 3.09
CA MET A 45 8.22 9.93 2.33
C MET A 45 7.37 11.16 2.60
N VAL A 46 7.19 11.55 3.87
CA VAL A 46 6.39 12.72 4.27
C VAL A 46 6.94 14.01 3.68
N ASP A 47 8.25 14.17 3.64
CA ASP A 47 8.87 15.37 3.07
C ASP A 47 8.53 15.51 1.58
N ILE A 48 8.63 14.42 0.81
CA ILE A 48 8.25 14.41 -0.62
C ILE A 48 6.73 14.61 -0.78
N MET A 49 5.91 13.88 -0.03
CA MET A 49 4.45 14.00 -0.07
C MET A 49 3.97 15.40 0.28
N SER A 50 4.61 16.05 1.26
CA SER A 50 4.30 17.44 1.64
C SER A 50 4.65 18.43 0.53
N GLU A 51 5.78 18.23 -0.16
CA GLU A 51 6.14 19.03 -1.32
C GLU A 51 5.12 18.85 -2.46
N LYS A 52 4.73 17.60 -2.74
CA LYS A 52 3.73 17.28 -3.76
C LYS A 52 2.35 17.86 -3.41
N ALA A 53 1.93 17.79 -2.17
CA ALA A 53 0.68 18.40 -1.70
C ALA A 53 0.67 19.93 -1.93
N ARG A 54 1.81 20.62 -1.66
CA ARG A 54 1.96 22.06 -1.94
C ARG A 54 1.90 22.39 -3.44
N GLN A 55 2.27 21.44 -4.30
CA GLN A 55 2.16 21.53 -5.75
C GLN A 55 0.76 21.21 -6.31
N GLY A 56 -0.18 20.84 -5.42
CA GLY A 56 -1.57 20.54 -5.78
C GLY A 56 -1.86 19.05 -6.03
N VAL A 57 -0.89 18.17 -5.82
CA VAL A 57 -1.11 16.70 -5.89
C VAL A 57 -2.01 16.27 -4.72
N ASP A 58 -3.02 15.45 -5.00
CA ASP A 58 -3.91 14.91 -3.97
C ASP A 58 -3.25 13.77 -3.20
N VAL A 59 -2.75 14.06 -2.01
CA VAL A 59 -2.05 13.08 -1.17
C VAL A 59 -2.99 12.55 -0.09
N ARG A 60 -3.16 11.23 -0.06
CA ARG A 60 -4.03 10.53 0.88
C ARG A 60 -3.30 9.38 1.57
N VAL A 61 -3.40 9.33 2.89
CA VAL A 61 -2.80 8.31 3.75
C VAL A 61 -3.90 7.61 4.55
N MET A 62 -3.96 6.29 4.48
CA MET A 62 -4.79 5.44 5.33
C MET A 62 -3.87 4.49 6.11
N TYR A 63 -4.15 4.29 7.39
CA TYR A 63 -3.41 3.34 8.21
C TYR A 63 -4.32 2.61 9.17
N ASP A 64 -3.94 1.38 9.55
CA ASP A 64 -4.64 0.62 10.57
C ASP A 64 -4.27 1.11 11.97
N ASP A 65 -5.26 1.42 12.79
CA ASP A 65 -5.05 1.98 14.12
C ASP A 65 -4.33 1.00 15.05
N LEU A 66 -4.73 -0.26 15.07
CA LEU A 66 -4.10 -1.26 15.92
C LEU A 66 -2.67 -1.59 15.46
N GLY A 67 -2.46 -1.69 14.16
CA GLY A 67 -1.14 -1.93 13.58
C GLY A 67 -0.14 -0.82 13.91
N SER A 68 -0.62 0.42 14.01
CA SER A 68 0.21 1.60 14.24
C SER A 68 0.09 2.18 15.66
N ILE A 69 -0.64 1.52 16.58
CA ILE A 69 -1.05 2.07 17.89
C ILE A 69 0.10 2.60 18.76
N SER A 70 1.28 1.99 18.66
CA SER A 70 2.47 2.40 19.43
C SER A 70 3.44 3.30 18.67
N THR A 71 3.21 3.52 17.37
CA THR A 71 4.19 4.12 16.46
C THR A 71 3.67 5.34 15.71
N PHE A 72 2.34 5.53 15.68
CA PHE A 72 1.68 6.62 14.97
C PHE A 72 0.43 7.06 15.74
N ASN A 73 0.22 8.34 15.93
CA ASN A 73 -0.81 8.85 16.83
C ASN A 73 -1.54 10.07 16.27
N ALA A 74 -2.54 10.59 17.00
CA ALA A 74 -3.34 11.74 16.58
C ALA A 74 -2.53 13.02 16.31
N ASN A 75 -1.37 13.19 16.95
CA ASN A 75 -0.50 14.33 16.67
C ASN A 75 0.17 14.19 15.29
N ASP A 76 0.56 12.97 14.93
CA ASP A 76 1.14 12.68 13.60
C ASP A 76 0.09 12.93 12.50
N VAL A 77 -1.16 12.51 12.71
CA VAL A 77 -2.30 12.79 11.80
C VAL A 77 -2.51 14.31 11.64
N ARG A 78 -2.46 15.06 12.74
CA ARG A 78 -2.57 16.52 12.69
C ARG A 78 -1.44 17.14 11.87
N GLN A 79 -0.19 16.72 12.08
CA GLN A 79 0.96 17.19 11.31
C GLN A 79 0.82 16.92 9.81
N LEU A 80 0.31 15.75 9.43
CA LEU A 80 0.03 15.47 8.02
C LEU A 80 -1.03 16.42 7.45
N THR A 81 -2.10 16.67 8.20
CA THR A 81 -3.18 17.57 7.79
C THR A 81 -2.67 19.01 7.61
N GLU A 82 -1.84 19.50 8.53
CA GLU A 82 -1.20 20.81 8.43
C GLU A 82 -0.27 20.95 7.20
N ARG A 83 0.25 19.82 6.70
CA ARG A 83 1.05 19.74 5.48
C ARG A 83 0.23 19.52 4.20
N GLY A 84 -1.12 19.54 4.29
CA GLY A 84 -2.01 19.35 3.16
C GLY A 84 -2.25 17.89 2.77
N ILE A 85 -1.82 16.94 3.59
CA ILE A 85 -1.99 15.51 3.37
C ILE A 85 -3.28 15.05 4.09
N LYS A 86 -4.21 14.45 3.34
CA LYS A 86 -5.43 13.88 3.91
C LYS A 86 -5.10 12.55 4.59
N CYS A 87 -5.57 12.36 5.82
CA CYS A 87 -5.27 11.15 6.57
C CYS A 87 -6.54 10.55 7.17
N VAL A 88 -6.69 9.22 7.07
CA VAL A 88 -7.78 8.44 7.65
C VAL A 88 -7.23 7.29 8.46
N THR A 89 -7.71 7.18 9.70
CA THR A 89 -7.44 6.04 10.57
C THR A 89 -8.47 4.95 10.29
N PHE A 90 -8.01 3.78 9.86
CA PHE A 90 -8.88 2.64 9.67
C PHE A 90 -9.18 1.95 11.01
N ASN A 91 -10.47 1.69 11.24
CA ASN A 91 -11.01 0.96 12.39
C ASN A 91 -10.38 1.37 13.74
N PRO A 92 -10.62 2.61 14.23
CA PRO A 92 -10.06 3.11 15.47
C PRO A 92 -10.25 2.12 16.62
N PHE A 93 -9.18 1.83 17.34
CA PHE A 93 -9.21 0.88 18.45
C PHE A 93 -9.93 1.47 19.66
N VAL A 94 -11.03 0.82 20.04
CA VAL A 94 -11.77 1.13 21.26
C VAL A 94 -11.76 -0.09 22.16
N VAL A 95 -11.22 0.04 23.37
CA VAL A 95 -10.97 -1.06 24.34
C VAL A 95 -12.18 -1.96 24.61
N LEU A 96 -13.40 -1.44 24.44
CA LEU A 96 -14.65 -2.18 24.69
C LEU A 96 -15.40 -2.58 23.41
N SER A 97 -14.88 -2.26 22.23
CA SER A 97 -15.50 -2.70 20.97
C SER A 97 -14.92 -4.04 20.56
N GLY A 98 -15.77 -5.04 20.26
CA GLY A 98 -15.35 -6.36 19.77
C GLY A 98 -14.66 -6.39 18.41
N ASN A 99 -14.16 -5.23 17.92
CA ASN A 99 -13.60 -5.03 16.58
C ASN A 99 -12.09 -5.33 16.46
N LEU A 100 -11.55 -6.17 17.34
CA LEU A 100 -10.12 -6.53 17.31
C LEU A 100 -9.70 -7.23 16.00
N ASN A 101 -10.59 -8.01 15.39
CA ASN A 101 -10.26 -8.90 14.28
C ASN A 101 -10.40 -8.27 12.88
N TYR A 102 -11.03 -7.12 12.76
CA TYR A 102 -11.21 -6.46 11.47
C TYR A 102 -10.08 -5.47 11.23
N ARG A 103 -8.93 -6.00 10.76
CA ARG A 103 -7.72 -5.18 10.53
C ARG A 103 -7.42 -5.05 9.05
N ASP A 104 -6.91 -3.88 8.66
CA ASP A 104 -6.40 -3.65 7.31
C ASP A 104 -4.91 -3.99 7.24
N HIS A 105 -4.60 -5.21 6.80
CA HIS A 105 -3.22 -5.69 6.71
C HIS A 105 -2.56 -5.42 5.35
N ARG A 106 -3.20 -4.61 4.50
CA ARG A 106 -2.66 -4.23 3.18
C ARG A 106 -1.48 -3.29 3.32
N LYS A 107 -0.60 -3.31 2.33
CA LYS A 107 0.51 -2.40 2.18
C LYS A 107 0.51 -1.97 0.73
N MET A 108 0.14 -0.72 0.49
CA MET A 108 0.04 -0.16 -0.86
C MET A 108 0.56 1.26 -0.91
N LEU A 109 1.39 1.55 -1.90
CA LEU A 109 1.71 2.90 -2.35
C LEU A 109 1.33 3.01 -3.81
N ILE A 110 0.50 3.97 -4.17
CA ILE A 110 0.04 4.18 -5.54
C ILE A 110 0.37 5.61 -5.96
N VAL A 111 0.94 5.76 -7.15
CA VAL A 111 1.25 7.05 -7.76
C VAL A 111 0.54 7.15 -9.10
N ASP A 112 -0.37 8.12 -9.24
CA ASP A 112 -1.12 8.48 -10.46
C ASP A 112 -1.82 7.30 -11.17
N GLY A 113 -2.06 6.18 -10.47
CA GLY A 113 -2.54 4.95 -11.11
C GLY A 113 -1.60 4.33 -12.13
N ARG A 114 -0.41 4.89 -12.31
CA ARG A 114 0.64 4.42 -13.23
C ARG A 114 1.57 3.43 -12.57
N VAL A 115 1.81 3.61 -11.26
CA VAL A 115 2.71 2.78 -10.45
C VAL A 115 2.01 2.38 -9.17
N ALA A 116 2.19 1.13 -8.77
CA ALA A 116 1.79 0.66 -7.45
C ALA A 116 2.86 -0.26 -6.85
N TYR A 117 3.04 -0.14 -5.53
CA TYR A 117 3.86 -1.00 -4.70
C TYR A 117 2.98 -1.81 -3.77
N SER A 118 3.33 -3.06 -3.54
CA SER A 118 2.73 -3.90 -2.50
C SER A 118 3.71 -4.98 -2.04
N GLY A 119 3.33 -5.74 -1.01
CA GLY A 119 4.14 -6.81 -0.44
C GLY A 119 3.95 -6.96 1.06
N GLY A 120 4.98 -7.47 1.75
CA GLY A 120 4.99 -7.62 3.21
C GLY A 120 5.56 -6.41 3.95
N ILE A 121 6.33 -5.56 3.27
CA ILE A 121 7.07 -4.43 3.83
C ILE A 121 6.12 -3.35 4.34
N ASN A 122 6.19 -3.03 5.64
CA ASN A 122 5.51 -1.89 6.23
C ASN A 122 6.39 -0.63 6.20
N ILE A 123 5.85 0.51 6.61
CA ILE A 123 6.60 1.77 6.70
C ILE A 123 7.20 1.88 8.11
N ALA A 124 8.37 1.27 8.29
CA ALA A 124 9.16 1.38 9.49
C ALA A 124 10.62 1.04 9.19
N ASP A 125 11.54 1.61 9.95
CA ASP A 125 12.99 1.57 9.70
C ASP A 125 13.59 0.16 9.77
N GLU A 126 12.99 -0.76 10.52
CA GLU A 126 13.39 -2.16 10.53
C GLU A 126 13.19 -2.85 9.18
N TYR A 127 12.15 -2.51 8.42
CA TYR A 127 11.88 -3.10 7.10
C TYR A 127 12.88 -2.68 6.02
N ILE A 128 13.58 -1.57 6.22
CA ILE A 128 14.65 -1.09 5.34
C ILE A 128 16.05 -1.25 5.95
N ASN A 129 16.17 -2.06 7.02
CA ASN A 129 17.41 -2.34 7.73
C ASN A 129 18.18 -1.10 8.25
N GLN A 130 17.47 0.01 8.51
CA GLN A 130 18.02 1.19 9.18
C GLN A 130 17.93 1.10 10.70
N LYS A 131 17.17 0.13 11.20
CA LYS A 131 17.04 -0.19 12.62
C LYS A 131 17.04 -1.68 12.80
N GLU A 132 17.95 -2.20 13.58
CA GLU A 132 17.95 -3.61 13.97
C GLU A 132 16.91 -3.85 15.06
N ARG A 133 15.96 -4.75 14.82
CA ARG A 133 14.93 -5.15 15.78
C ARG A 133 15.09 -6.63 16.19
N PHE A 134 15.27 -7.52 15.22
CA PHE A 134 15.43 -8.97 15.41
C PHE A 134 16.53 -9.54 14.51
N GLY A 135 17.56 -8.75 14.20
CA GLY A 135 18.58 -9.04 13.21
C GLY A 135 18.23 -8.42 11.85
N HIS A 136 18.91 -8.88 10.80
CA HIS A 136 18.68 -8.41 9.44
C HIS A 136 17.26 -8.78 8.98
N TRP A 137 16.44 -7.77 8.69
CA TRP A 137 15.05 -7.95 8.29
C TRP A 137 14.96 -8.33 6.83
N LYS A 138 14.28 -9.45 6.56
CA LYS A 138 14.00 -9.91 5.22
C LYS A 138 12.49 -9.94 5.00
N ASP A 139 12.03 -9.07 4.16
CA ASP A 139 10.67 -9.05 3.65
C ASP A 139 10.69 -8.66 2.17
N ILE A 140 9.66 -9.02 1.46
CA ILE A 140 9.59 -8.84 0.01
C ILE A 140 8.60 -7.74 -0.37
N GLY A 141 8.90 -7.09 -1.50
CA GLY A 141 7.96 -6.18 -2.14
C GLY A 141 8.01 -6.31 -3.65
N PHE A 142 7.02 -5.73 -4.29
CA PHE A 142 7.00 -5.62 -5.74
C PHE A 142 6.43 -4.27 -6.17
N ARG A 143 6.85 -3.86 -7.35
CA ARG A 143 6.38 -2.67 -8.06
C ARG A 143 5.71 -3.12 -9.35
N VAL A 144 4.51 -2.63 -9.60
CA VAL A 144 3.79 -2.87 -10.86
C VAL A 144 3.48 -1.55 -11.55
N THR A 145 3.39 -1.58 -12.87
CA THR A 145 3.04 -0.42 -13.70
C THR A 145 1.88 -0.74 -14.63
N GLY A 146 1.16 0.30 -15.03
CA GLY A 146 0.05 0.21 -15.98
C GLY A 146 -1.23 -0.33 -15.38
N THR A 147 -2.00 -1.07 -16.16
CA THR A 147 -3.34 -1.58 -15.79
C THR A 147 -3.41 -2.22 -14.38
N PRO A 148 -2.43 -3.02 -13.92
CA PRO A 148 -2.42 -3.52 -12.55
C PRO A 148 -2.36 -2.41 -11.50
N ALA A 149 -1.57 -1.35 -11.73
CA ALA A 149 -1.48 -0.22 -10.82
C ALA A 149 -2.82 0.53 -10.69
N ALA A 150 -3.54 0.69 -11.80
CA ALA A 150 -4.89 1.23 -11.80
C ALA A 150 -5.88 0.35 -11.01
N GLY A 151 -5.66 -0.98 -10.97
CA GLY A 151 -6.41 -1.90 -10.11
C GLY A 151 -6.22 -1.58 -8.63
N TYR A 152 -4.97 -1.34 -8.20
CA TYR A 152 -4.64 -0.91 -6.84
C TYR A 152 -5.28 0.45 -6.49
N ALA A 153 -5.26 1.41 -7.41
CA ALA A 153 -5.89 2.71 -7.21
C ALA A 153 -7.41 2.59 -6.97
N ARG A 154 -8.09 1.71 -7.73
CA ARG A 154 -9.52 1.43 -7.51
C ARG A 154 -9.80 0.76 -6.16
N MET A 155 -8.94 -0.19 -5.74
CA MET A 155 -9.07 -0.82 -4.42
C MET A 155 -8.94 0.21 -3.30
N PHE A 156 -7.91 1.05 -3.35
CA PHE A 156 -7.73 2.15 -2.40
C PHE A 156 -8.94 3.10 -2.38
N ALA A 157 -9.38 3.58 -3.55
CA ALA A 157 -10.48 4.53 -3.64
C ALA A 157 -11.79 3.95 -3.07
N GLY A 158 -12.10 2.69 -3.39
CA GLY A 158 -13.28 2.01 -2.84
C GLY A 158 -13.23 1.92 -1.31
N PHE A 159 -12.06 1.59 -0.76
CA PHE A 159 -11.88 1.47 0.69
C PHE A 159 -11.85 2.85 1.37
N TRP A 160 -11.10 3.79 0.81
CA TRP A 160 -11.09 5.18 1.28
C TRP A 160 -12.49 5.80 1.35
N ASN A 161 -13.28 5.65 0.30
CA ASN A 161 -14.64 6.21 0.22
C ASN A 161 -15.61 5.62 1.25
N ALA A 162 -15.37 4.37 1.67
CA ALA A 162 -16.17 3.72 2.71
C ALA A 162 -15.89 4.28 4.12
N PHE A 163 -14.68 4.81 4.36
CA PHE A 163 -14.26 5.25 5.70
C PHE A 163 -13.97 6.75 5.81
N SER A 164 -13.94 7.47 4.69
CA SER A 164 -13.67 8.91 4.64
C SER A 164 -14.91 9.73 4.34
N LYS A 165 -15.01 10.90 4.97
CA LYS A 165 -15.99 11.93 4.59
C LYS A 165 -15.55 12.77 3.37
N GLN A 166 -14.34 12.53 2.86
CA GLN A 166 -13.75 13.22 1.71
C GLN A 166 -13.47 12.19 0.61
N PRO A 167 -14.47 11.82 -0.22
CA PRO A 167 -14.29 10.78 -1.23
C PRO A 167 -13.18 11.14 -2.24
N VAL A 168 -12.65 10.11 -2.89
CA VAL A 168 -11.78 10.29 -4.05
C VAL A 168 -12.61 10.89 -5.18
N PRO A 169 -12.17 11.97 -5.85
CA PRO A 169 -12.90 12.57 -6.97
C PRO A 169 -13.18 11.60 -8.11
N ASP A 170 -14.37 11.66 -8.70
CA ASP A 170 -14.77 10.80 -9.82
C ASP A 170 -13.96 11.03 -11.09
N GLY A 171 -13.28 12.19 -11.20
CA GLY A 171 -12.49 12.58 -12.36
C GLY A 171 -11.08 11.97 -12.44
N TYR A 172 -10.66 11.16 -11.46
CA TYR A 172 -9.33 10.56 -11.51
C TYR A 172 -9.25 9.47 -12.56
N THR A 173 -8.21 9.55 -13.40
CA THR A 173 -7.92 8.55 -14.42
C THR A 173 -7.22 7.37 -13.78
N PHE A 174 -7.92 6.25 -13.66
CA PHE A 174 -7.37 5.00 -13.14
C PHE A 174 -6.72 4.11 -14.23
N ILE A 175 -6.50 4.63 -15.42
CA ILE A 175 -5.88 3.91 -16.54
C ILE A 175 -4.92 4.88 -17.22
N ASP A 176 -3.66 4.49 -17.33
CA ASP A 176 -2.68 5.20 -18.12
C ASP A 176 -2.81 4.79 -19.61
N PRO A 177 -3.29 5.68 -20.49
CA PRO A 177 -3.47 5.37 -21.90
C PRO A 177 -2.15 5.22 -22.66
N SER A 178 -1.02 5.68 -22.10
CA SER A 178 0.30 5.61 -22.74
C SER A 178 0.95 4.22 -22.69
N ILE A 179 0.40 3.31 -21.90
CA ILE A 179 0.97 1.97 -21.72
C ILE A 179 0.43 1.03 -22.81
N PRO A 180 1.30 0.43 -23.64
CA PRO A 180 0.88 -0.52 -24.67
C PRO A 180 0.11 -1.70 -24.09
N GLU A 181 -1.04 -2.04 -24.69
CA GLU A 181 -1.90 -3.14 -24.24
C GLU A 181 -1.28 -4.54 -24.39
N LYS A 182 -0.25 -4.70 -25.25
CA LYS A 182 0.36 -6.00 -25.53
C LYS A 182 1.60 -6.26 -24.69
N THR A 183 1.46 -7.14 -23.70
CA THR A 183 2.58 -7.73 -22.96
C THR A 183 2.35 -9.23 -22.80
N ASP A 184 3.43 -9.99 -22.73
CA ASP A 184 3.36 -11.41 -22.37
C ASP A 184 3.01 -11.54 -20.89
N GLY A 185 1.94 -12.29 -20.59
CA GLY A 185 1.48 -12.58 -19.24
C GLY A 185 0.42 -11.61 -18.71
N TYR A 186 -0.13 -11.99 -17.55
CA TYR A 186 -1.20 -11.27 -16.86
C TYR A 186 -0.78 -10.94 -15.44
N VAL A 187 -1.21 -9.77 -14.96
CA VAL A 187 -1.16 -9.40 -13.54
C VAL A 187 -2.56 -8.99 -13.13
N LEU A 188 -3.13 -9.73 -12.19
CA LEU A 188 -4.44 -9.47 -11.63
C LEU A 188 -4.28 -8.97 -10.20
N SER A 189 -4.63 -7.72 -9.94
CA SER A 189 -4.76 -7.18 -8.59
C SER A 189 -6.11 -7.58 -8.01
N TYR A 190 -6.12 -8.12 -6.79
CA TYR A 190 -7.33 -8.48 -6.06
C TYR A 190 -7.18 -8.15 -4.57
N CYS A 191 -8.29 -8.04 -3.88
CA CYS A 191 -8.31 -7.91 -2.43
C CYS A 191 -9.57 -8.57 -1.85
N ASP A 192 -9.47 -9.00 -0.60
CA ASP A 192 -10.64 -9.28 0.20
C ASP A 192 -11.13 -8.00 0.87
N SER A 193 -12.42 -7.94 1.12
CA SER A 193 -13.08 -6.79 1.75
C SER A 193 -14.14 -7.29 2.73
N PRO A 194 -14.34 -6.64 3.88
CA PRO A 194 -15.41 -6.98 4.80
C PRO A 194 -16.81 -6.79 4.20
N PHE A 195 -16.89 -6.15 3.04
CA PHE A 195 -18.15 -5.95 2.30
C PHE A 195 -18.49 -7.13 1.37
N ASN A 196 -17.56 -8.07 1.16
CA ASN A 196 -17.76 -9.24 0.33
C ASN A 196 -18.07 -10.46 1.19
N ALA A 197 -19.13 -11.22 0.84
CA ALA A 197 -19.49 -12.45 1.53
C ALA A 197 -18.46 -13.57 1.33
N ASP A 198 -17.73 -13.53 0.23
CA ASP A 198 -16.76 -14.54 -0.20
C ASP A 198 -15.33 -14.04 -0.09
N SER A 199 -14.42 -14.89 0.42
CA SER A 199 -12.98 -14.64 0.37
C SER A 199 -12.41 -15.01 -0.99
N THR A 200 -12.05 -14.01 -1.78
CA THR A 200 -11.37 -14.17 -3.07
C THR A 200 -10.00 -14.79 -2.88
N SER A 201 -9.26 -14.37 -1.85
CA SER A 201 -7.93 -14.90 -1.54
C SER A 201 -7.97 -16.41 -1.27
N THR A 202 -8.91 -16.85 -0.42
CA THR A 202 -9.05 -18.28 -0.10
C THR A 202 -9.34 -19.11 -1.32
N LYS A 203 -10.28 -18.67 -2.16
CA LYS A 203 -10.64 -19.38 -3.40
C LYS A 203 -9.45 -19.47 -4.36
N LEU A 204 -8.72 -18.38 -4.55
CA LEU A 204 -7.54 -18.32 -5.40
C LEU A 204 -6.43 -19.25 -4.90
N PHE A 205 -6.15 -19.27 -3.59
CA PHE A 205 -5.16 -20.20 -3.03
C PHE A 205 -5.57 -21.66 -3.23
N ILE A 206 -6.84 -22.01 -3.02
CA ILE A 206 -7.34 -23.36 -3.27
C ILE A 206 -7.18 -23.73 -4.74
N ASP A 207 -7.53 -22.83 -5.65
CA ASP A 207 -7.40 -23.09 -7.10
C ASP A 207 -5.95 -23.28 -7.51
N LEU A 208 -5.02 -22.43 -7.05
CA LEU A 208 -3.60 -22.56 -7.35
C LEU A 208 -3.02 -23.87 -6.79
N LEU A 209 -3.40 -24.26 -5.58
CA LEU A 209 -2.94 -25.50 -4.97
C LEU A 209 -3.48 -26.73 -5.71
N SER A 210 -4.75 -26.70 -6.11
CA SER A 210 -5.37 -27.82 -6.84
C SER A 210 -4.82 -28.01 -8.26
N GLN A 211 -4.23 -26.97 -8.86
CA GLN A 211 -3.59 -27.00 -10.17
C GLN A 211 -2.11 -27.36 -10.11
N ALA A 212 -1.49 -27.39 -8.93
CA ALA A 212 -0.08 -27.73 -8.80
C ALA A 212 0.15 -29.21 -9.14
N THR A 213 1.08 -29.47 -10.07
CA THR A 213 1.40 -30.83 -10.54
C THR A 213 2.71 -31.38 -9.97
N GLU A 214 3.60 -30.54 -9.47
CA GLU A 214 4.89 -30.95 -8.91
C GLU A 214 5.08 -30.48 -7.47
N TYR A 215 4.96 -29.16 -7.21
CA TYR A 215 5.12 -28.61 -5.87
C TYR A 215 4.43 -27.25 -5.73
N ALA A 216 4.13 -26.89 -4.48
CA ALA A 216 3.75 -25.55 -4.07
C ALA A 216 4.52 -25.17 -2.80
N TRP A 217 5.17 -24.02 -2.79
CA TRP A 217 5.94 -23.53 -1.65
C TRP A 217 5.29 -22.27 -1.06
N PHE A 218 5.16 -22.28 0.25
CA PHE A 218 4.69 -21.12 1.02
C PHE A 218 5.79 -20.66 1.94
N CYS A 219 6.05 -19.36 1.94
CA CYS A 219 6.98 -18.71 2.85
C CYS A 219 6.22 -17.60 3.59
N THR A 220 5.91 -17.85 4.86
CA THR A 220 5.16 -16.91 5.71
C THR A 220 5.53 -17.12 7.17
N PRO A 221 5.59 -16.05 7.98
CA PRO A 221 5.72 -16.17 9.43
C PRO A 221 4.38 -16.48 10.12
N TYR A 222 3.27 -16.50 9.40
CA TYR A 222 1.90 -16.68 9.93
C TYR A 222 1.36 -18.06 9.55
N LEU A 223 1.54 -19.03 10.42
CA LEU A 223 0.97 -20.39 10.32
C LEU A 223 0.12 -20.69 11.54
#